data_3f7ba72d9b258efbafe0a31ed7290aab
#
_entry.id   3f7ba72d9b258efbafe0a31ed7290aab
#
_cell.length_a   1.000
_cell.length_b   1.000
_cell.length_c   1.000
_cell.angle_alpha   90.00
_cell.angle_beta   90.00
_cell.angle_gamma   90.00
#
_symmetry.space_group_name_H-M   'P 1'
#
loop_
_entity.id
_entity.type
_entity.pdbx_description
1 polymer ?
#
loop_
_entity_poly.entity_id
_entity_poly.type
_entity_poly.pdbx_seq_one_letter_code
_entity_poly.pdbx_strand_id
1 'polypeptide(L)'
;MLVSATEMLQKARDGHYAVGQFNINNLEWTKAVLLTAQELNSPVILGVSEGAGKYMTGYKTVAAMVSAMVGSLGITVPVALHLDHGSYEGAKACLEAGFSSIMFDGSHYPIEENVAKTT
;
A
#
# COMPACT_ATOMS: atom_id res chain seq x y z
N MET A 1 -7.04 -7.29 -8.63
CA MET A 1 -7.17 -7.67 -7.23
C MET A 1 -5.95 -7.22 -6.45
N LEU A 2 -6.16 -6.67 -5.27
CA LEU A 2 -5.06 -6.31 -4.37
C LEU A 2 -4.48 -7.56 -3.72
N VAL A 3 -3.15 -7.61 -3.62
CA VAL A 3 -2.44 -8.76 -3.03
C VAL A 3 -1.52 -8.31 -1.91
N SER A 4 -1.17 -9.22 -1.01
CA SER A 4 -0.13 -9.00 -0.01
C SER A 4 1.21 -8.74 -0.72
N ALA A 5 2.06 -7.92 -0.13
CA ALA A 5 3.40 -7.68 -0.66
C ALA A 5 4.35 -8.88 -0.50
N THR A 6 3.98 -9.89 0.29
CA THR A 6 4.88 -10.99 0.66
C THR A 6 5.46 -11.71 -0.55
N GLU A 7 4.60 -12.21 -1.44
CA GLU A 7 5.07 -13.00 -2.59
C GLU A 7 5.91 -12.16 -3.56
N MET A 8 5.46 -10.93 -3.87
CA MET A 8 6.22 -10.07 -4.78
C MET A 8 7.59 -9.70 -4.23
N LEU A 9 7.71 -9.51 -2.92
CA LEU A 9 8.97 -9.18 -2.29
C LEU A 9 9.90 -10.39 -2.19
N GLN A 10 9.36 -11.58 -1.97
CA GLN A 10 10.15 -12.82 -2.01
C GLN A 10 10.73 -13.06 -3.40
N LYS A 11 9.92 -12.91 -4.44
CA LYS A 11 10.37 -13.02 -5.82
C LYS A 11 11.44 -11.97 -6.18
N ALA A 12 11.26 -10.76 -5.70
CA ALA A 12 12.22 -9.68 -5.92
C ALA A 12 13.57 -9.99 -5.26
N ARG A 13 13.55 -10.47 -4.01
CA ARG A 13 14.76 -10.89 -3.31
C ARG A 13 15.48 -12.00 -4.06
N ASP A 14 14.78 -13.04 -4.47
CA ASP A 14 15.35 -14.20 -5.14
C ASP A 14 15.85 -13.85 -6.55
N GLY A 15 15.20 -12.91 -7.22
CA GLY A 15 15.56 -12.40 -8.54
C GLY A 15 16.54 -11.23 -8.53
N HIS A 16 16.96 -10.76 -7.36
CA HIS A 16 17.90 -9.64 -7.20
C HIS A 16 17.41 -8.34 -7.85
N TYR A 17 16.14 -7.99 -7.66
CA TYR A 17 15.58 -6.71 -8.09
C TYR A 17 14.71 -6.10 -6.98
N ALA A 18 14.36 -4.85 -7.14
CA ALA A 18 13.50 -4.13 -6.20
C ALA A 18 12.08 -3.95 -6.76
N VAL A 19 11.11 -3.90 -5.86
CA VAL A 19 9.74 -3.49 -6.21
C VAL A 19 9.56 -2.04 -5.81
N GLY A 20 9.09 -1.20 -6.74
CA GLY A 20 8.86 0.21 -6.47
C GLY A 20 7.63 0.43 -5.60
N GLN A 21 7.76 1.34 -4.63
CA GLN A 21 6.62 1.88 -3.90
C GLN A 21 6.44 3.33 -4.32
N PHE A 22 5.23 3.70 -4.74
CA PHE A 22 4.90 5.04 -5.18
C PHE A 22 3.75 5.59 -4.36
N ASN A 23 3.91 6.81 -3.85
CA ASN A 23 2.87 7.46 -3.08
C ASN A 23 1.71 7.85 -3.98
N ILE A 24 0.50 7.61 -3.51
CA ILE A 24 -0.72 8.04 -4.19
C ILE A 24 -1.46 9.04 -3.30
N ASN A 25 -1.96 10.11 -3.91
CA ASN A 25 -2.68 11.17 -3.22
C ASN A 25 -4.05 11.46 -3.83
N ASN A 26 -4.31 10.93 -5.02
CA ASN A 26 -5.57 11.13 -5.75
C ASN A 26 -5.73 10.07 -6.84
N LEU A 27 -6.84 10.14 -7.56
CA LEU A 27 -7.16 9.20 -8.63
C LEU A 27 -6.16 9.30 -9.79
N GLU A 28 -5.75 10.49 -10.15
CA GLU A 28 -4.89 10.76 -11.31
C GLU A 28 -3.50 10.14 -11.11
N TRP A 29 -2.93 10.31 -9.92
CA TRP A 29 -1.64 9.70 -9.57
C TRP A 29 -1.74 8.17 -9.55
N THR A 30 -2.80 7.66 -8.97
CA THR A 30 -3.05 6.21 -8.92
C THR A 30 -3.16 5.63 -10.32
N LYS A 31 -3.91 6.29 -11.21
CA LYS A 31 -4.06 5.86 -12.60
C LYS A 31 -2.72 5.83 -13.33
N ALA A 32 -1.91 6.87 -13.18
CA ALA A 32 -0.60 6.94 -13.81
C ALA A 32 0.31 5.80 -13.36
N VAL A 33 0.37 5.53 -12.07
CA VAL A 33 1.19 4.44 -11.51
C VAL A 33 0.72 3.07 -12.01
N LEU A 34 -0.59 2.82 -11.95
CA LEU A 34 -1.17 1.53 -12.36
C LEU A 34 -0.97 1.25 -13.86
N LEU A 35 -1.22 2.23 -14.70
CA LEU A 35 -1.04 2.07 -16.16
C LEU A 35 0.43 1.83 -16.51
N THR A 36 1.35 2.55 -15.88
CA THR A 36 2.79 2.37 -16.12
C THR A 36 3.26 0.99 -15.63
N ALA A 37 2.81 0.56 -14.45
CA ALA A 37 3.15 -0.77 -13.94
C ALA A 37 2.65 -1.87 -14.86
N GLN A 38 1.44 -1.74 -15.39
CA GLN A 38 0.86 -2.71 -16.33
C GLN A 38 1.64 -2.73 -17.65
N GLU A 39 1.98 -1.56 -18.20
CA GLU A 39 2.74 -1.44 -19.44
C GLU A 39 4.12 -2.10 -19.33
N LEU A 40 4.77 -1.94 -18.18
CA LEU A 40 6.09 -2.50 -17.92
C LEU A 40 6.05 -3.93 -17.35
N ASN A 41 4.87 -4.50 -17.20
CA ASN A 41 4.68 -5.81 -16.57
C ASN A 41 5.40 -5.92 -15.22
N SER A 42 5.30 -4.88 -14.41
CA SER A 42 6.00 -4.75 -13.13
C SER A 42 5.03 -4.81 -11.97
N PRO A 43 5.30 -5.62 -10.93
CA PRO A 43 4.55 -5.49 -9.68
C PRO A 43 4.78 -4.12 -9.07
N VAL A 44 3.82 -3.64 -8.28
CA VAL A 44 3.89 -2.30 -7.71
C VAL A 44 3.26 -2.25 -6.33
N ILE A 45 3.81 -1.39 -5.48
CA ILE A 45 3.25 -1.07 -4.17
C ILE A 45 2.75 0.38 -4.22
N LEU A 46 1.46 0.57 -3.92
CA LEU A 46 0.88 1.90 -3.79
C LEU A 46 0.96 2.32 -2.33
N GLY A 47 1.78 3.32 -2.05
CA GLY A 47 2.00 3.81 -0.70
C GLY A 47 1.02 4.91 -0.34
N VAL A 48 0.39 4.79 0.83
CA VAL A 48 -0.55 5.79 1.36
C VAL A 48 -0.08 6.20 2.74
N SER A 49 0.23 7.48 2.92
CA SER A 49 0.47 8.04 4.25
C SER A 49 -0.85 8.30 4.96
N GLU A 50 -0.82 8.46 6.28
CA GLU A 50 -2.02 8.86 7.03
C GLU A 50 -2.58 10.19 6.52
N GLY A 51 -1.70 11.14 6.20
CA GLY A 51 -2.11 12.41 5.60
C GLY A 51 -2.79 12.26 4.26
N ALA A 52 -2.27 11.40 3.39
CA ALA A 52 -2.88 11.13 2.09
C ALA A 52 -4.24 10.43 2.25
N GLY A 53 -4.35 9.47 3.16
CA GLY A 53 -5.61 8.81 3.46
C GLY A 53 -6.68 9.80 3.93
N LYS A 54 -6.29 10.72 4.79
CA LYS A 54 -7.17 11.79 5.28
C LYS A 54 -7.56 12.75 4.15
N TYR A 55 -6.61 13.14 3.30
CA TYR A 55 -6.86 13.99 2.13
C TYR A 55 -7.87 13.35 1.17
N MET A 56 -7.77 12.05 0.95
CA MET A 56 -8.69 11.29 0.09
C MET A 56 -10.00 10.90 0.81
N THR A 57 -10.28 11.48 1.96
CA THR A 57 -11.50 11.32 2.77
C THR A 57 -11.61 10.05 3.61
N GLY A 58 -10.60 9.21 3.61
CA GLY A 58 -10.54 8.03 4.48
C GLY A 58 -10.01 6.78 3.79
N TYR A 59 -9.58 5.84 4.59
CA TYR A 59 -8.97 4.59 4.08
C TYR A 59 -9.93 3.73 3.27
N LYS A 60 -11.21 3.70 3.64
CA LYS A 60 -12.24 2.97 2.88
C LYS A 60 -12.40 3.54 1.48
N THR A 61 -12.36 4.87 1.35
CA THR A 61 -12.43 5.55 0.05
C THR A 61 -11.22 5.18 -0.79
N VAL A 62 -10.02 5.21 -0.21
CA VAL A 62 -8.78 4.83 -0.90
C VAL A 62 -8.85 3.39 -1.39
N ALA A 63 -9.21 2.45 -0.52
CA ALA A 63 -9.29 1.03 -0.87
C ALA A 63 -10.35 0.79 -1.96
N ALA A 64 -11.51 1.43 -1.87
CA ALA A 64 -12.57 1.31 -2.87
C ALA A 64 -12.12 1.87 -4.22
N MET A 65 -11.49 3.04 -4.22
CA MET A 65 -10.96 3.68 -5.43
C MET A 65 -9.94 2.77 -6.12
N VAL A 66 -8.93 2.32 -5.39
CA VAL A 66 -7.86 1.50 -5.95
C VAL A 66 -8.40 0.16 -6.47
N SER A 67 -9.26 -0.52 -5.71
CA SER A 67 -9.86 -1.79 -6.13
C SER A 67 -10.70 -1.62 -7.39
N ALA A 68 -11.50 -0.56 -7.47
CA ALA A 68 -12.30 -0.26 -8.66
C ALA A 68 -11.41 0.02 -9.88
N MET A 69 -10.33 0.78 -9.69
CA MET A 69 -9.41 1.13 -10.77
C MET A 69 -8.64 -0.08 -11.30
N VAL A 70 -8.19 -0.97 -10.43
CA VAL A 70 -7.53 -2.21 -10.84
C VAL A 70 -8.45 -3.02 -11.77
N GLY A 71 -9.72 -3.14 -11.44
CA GLY A 71 -10.70 -3.82 -12.27
C GLY A 71 -10.98 -3.09 -13.59
N SER A 72 -11.30 -1.79 -13.51
CA SER A 72 -11.68 -0.99 -14.67
C SER A 72 -10.55 -0.79 -15.68
N LEU A 73 -9.30 -0.70 -15.22
CA LEU A 73 -8.14 -0.54 -16.08
C LEU A 73 -7.57 -1.88 -16.59
N GLY A 74 -8.12 -3.00 -16.16
CA GLY A 74 -7.64 -4.32 -16.56
C GLY A 74 -6.22 -4.62 -16.06
N ILE A 75 -5.90 -4.18 -14.85
CA ILE A 75 -4.58 -4.39 -14.26
C ILE A 75 -4.41 -5.85 -13.84
N THR A 76 -3.42 -6.52 -14.40
CA THR A 76 -3.11 -7.93 -14.12
C THR A 76 -1.82 -8.12 -13.33
N VAL A 77 -0.95 -7.12 -13.29
CA VAL A 77 0.27 -7.18 -12.46
C VAL A 77 -0.11 -7.17 -10.97
N PRO A 78 0.71 -7.78 -10.10
CA PRO A 78 0.46 -7.72 -8.66
C PRO A 78 0.51 -6.28 -8.14
N VAL A 79 -0.52 -5.89 -7.39
CA VAL A 79 -0.63 -4.57 -6.76
C VAL A 79 -0.88 -4.75 -5.28
N ALA A 80 -0.01 -4.18 -4.45
CA ALA A 80 -0.23 -4.08 -3.00
C ALA A 80 -0.62 -2.66 -2.63
N LEU A 81 -1.63 -2.52 -1.79
CA LEU A 81 -2.05 -1.24 -1.22
C LEU A 81 -1.50 -1.17 0.21
N HIS A 82 -0.61 -0.23 0.45
CA HIS A 82 0.26 -0.17 1.62
C HIS A 82 0.06 1.11 2.42
N LEU A 83 -0.16 0.98 3.73
CA LEU A 83 -0.06 2.10 4.66
C LEU A 83 1.40 2.31 5.00
N ASP A 84 1.92 3.51 4.73
CA ASP A 84 3.29 3.89 5.01
C ASP A 84 3.38 4.77 6.26
N HIS A 85 4.29 4.45 7.17
CA HIS A 85 4.47 5.16 8.44
C HIS A 85 3.17 5.32 9.23
N GLY A 86 2.41 4.23 9.40
CA GLY A 86 1.12 4.27 10.06
C GLY A 86 1.21 4.23 11.59
N SER A 87 0.26 4.90 12.24
CA SER A 87 0.04 4.76 13.67
C SER A 87 -0.57 3.38 13.99
N TYR A 88 -0.61 3.02 15.27
CA TYR A 88 -1.24 1.78 15.70
C TYR A 88 -2.73 1.72 15.29
N GLU A 89 -3.47 2.79 15.53
CA GLU A 89 -4.88 2.90 15.13
C GLU A 89 -5.03 2.94 13.60
N GLY A 90 -4.13 3.63 12.91
CA GLY A 90 -4.12 3.70 11.44
C GLY A 90 -3.90 2.34 10.80
N ALA A 91 -2.98 1.54 11.35
CA ALA A 91 -2.73 0.18 10.88
C ALA A 91 -3.98 -0.69 10.97
N LYS A 92 -4.68 -0.65 12.11
CA LYS A 92 -5.93 -1.38 12.31
C LYS A 92 -7.02 -0.92 11.34
N ALA A 93 -7.21 0.39 11.23
CA ALA A 93 -8.22 0.97 10.33
C ALA A 93 -7.97 0.62 8.87
N CYS A 94 -6.70 0.58 8.43
CA CYS A 94 -6.33 0.18 7.07
C CYS A 94 -6.63 -1.30 6.80
N LEU A 95 -6.35 -2.19 7.75
CA LEU A 95 -6.70 -3.60 7.62
C LEU A 95 -8.22 -3.78 7.45
N GLU A 96 -9.00 -3.08 8.28
CA GLU A 96 -10.46 -3.12 8.19
C GLU A 96 -11.00 -2.52 6.88
N ALA A 97 -10.28 -1.56 6.31
CA ALA A 97 -10.65 -0.93 5.05
C ALA A 97 -10.31 -1.75 3.80
N GLY A 98 -9.45 -2.76 3.93
CA GLY A 98 -9.06 -3.62 2.82
C GLY A 98 -7.65 -3.38 2.27
N PHE A 99 -6.79 -2.68 3.00
CA PHE A 99 -5.36 -2.58 2.65
C PHE A 99 -4.71 -3.95 2.76
N SER A 100 -3.77 -4.23 1.88
CA SER A 100 -3.09 -5.53 1.80
C SER A 100 -1.69 -5.55 2.40
N SER A 101 -1.19 -4.39 2.84
CA SER A 101 0.13 -4.23 3.43
C SER A 101 0.14 -3.03 4.38
N ILE A 102 0.90 -3.10 5.46
CA ILE A 102 1.02 -2.01 6.43
C ILE A 102 2.43 -1.93 6.97
N MET A 103 2.88 -0.69 7.22
CA MET A 103 4.03 -0.41 8.07
C MET A 103 3.55 0.31 9.33
N PHE A 104 3.57 -0.38 10.47
CA PHE A 104 3.40 0.29 11.75
C PHE A 104 4.71 0.98 12.11
N ASP A 105 4.65 2.27 12.38
CA ASP A 105 5.81 3.07 12.78
C ASP A 105 5.71 3.44 14.25
N GLY A 106 6.42 2.69 15.09
CA GLY A 106 6.52 2.94 16.53
C GLY A 106 7.81 3.66 16.93
N SER A 107 8.56 4.20 15.98
CA SER A 107 9.89 4.78 16.22
C SER A 107 9.89 5.97 17.20
N HIS A 108 8.76 6.65 17.35
CA HIS A 108 8.61 7.78 18.27
C HIS A 108 8.22 7.37 19.70
N TYR A 109 7.94 6.08 19.94
CA TYR A 109 7.66 5.59 21.28
C TYR A 109 8.95 5.19 22.02
N PRO A 110 8.92 5.13 23.37
CA PRO A 110 9.96 4.41 24.10
C PRO A 110 10.05 2.96 23.62
N ILE A 111 11.24 2.35 23.72
CA ILE A 111 11.49 1.04 23.12
C ILE A 111 10.53 -0.06 23.63
N GLU A 112 10.18 -0.04 24.90
CA GLU A 112 9.28 -1.03 25.50
C GLU A 112 7.88 -0.94 24.88
N GLU A 113 7.38 0.27 24.67
CA GLU A 113 6.08 0.50 24.06
C GLU A 113 6.09 0.14 22.57
N ASN A 114 7.16 0.49 21.84
CA ASN A 114 7.32 0.12 20.44
C ASN A 114 7.30 -1.42 20.29
N VAL A 115 8.07 -2.13 21.10
CA VAL A 115 8.10 -3.59 21.08
C VAL A 115 6.72 -4.18 21.36
N ALA A 116 6.01 -3.70 22.37
CA ALA A 116 4.69 -4.20 22.76
C ALA A 116 3.67 -4.01 21.63
N LYS A 117 3.65 -2.83 21.00
CA LYS A 117 2.68 -2.51 19.92
C LYS A 117 3.02 -3.22 18.61
N THR A 118 4.30 -3.43 18.34
CA THR A 118 4.75 -4.10 17.10
C THR A 118 4.52 -5.60 17.16
N THR A 119 4.59 -6.18 18.34
CA THR A 119 4.33 -7.60 18.55
C THR A 119 2.85 -7.92 18.42
#